data_446e57b0626813fdccef613a7123f07b
#
_entry.id   446e57b0626813fdccef613a7123f07b
#
_cell.length_a   1.000
_cell.length_b   1.000
_cell.length_c   1.000
_cell.angle_alpha   90.00
_cell.angle_beta   90.00
_cell.angle_gamma   90.00
#
_symmetry.space_group_name_H-M   'P 1'
#
loop_
_entity.id
_entity.type
_entity.pdbx_description
1 polymer ?
#
loop_
_entity_poly.entity_id
_entity_poly.type
_entity_poly.pdbx_seq_one_letter_code
_entity_poly.pdbx_strand_id
1 'polypeptide(L)'
;MATFSEIDITFLDSFEVNTATNVLSIGYTDNQTGTSLLINETIVTTRLQSGEFSVGTDANTQAQNYKDALDLDIVPSGDWEVSISGATITVKSTLDFIQFRRAAAGAPNDTRITGVIRNYTIPIERTGGILPARSNYYINRDINDAAITQQTVKIWVESDQFNDDYAQATPNYTATQLRPSSNWNSFDFAVSQYARDFINPTLPDLSASLEPSEDGSVIAMSVSTRNNQQATDQPILNQVITTLGYSGYNLGAKPIYNRDILLCSTINQVKKGEKIVVPIFTLGGLSQVVLKGSDGTTIETVNVTATNFIKDAISYAVFSTDNIDDEYVTVNDQYRFELINECKYDTEVVYFLNRYGAFEGLTFFKTQKKTVQVERFGAFKNNYVEGGVYSNKRHLYRNGGVQGRETLQLSSGYVSEAQNAQFEDLLLSDYVFLSDNSPINVDTNSIEKKTRIVDKLISYDISFKRSSDLIQTV
;
A
#
# COMPACT_ATOMS: atom_id res chain seq x y z
N MET A 1 0.28 -11.27 13.17
CA MET A 1 -0.10 -10.01 13.80
C MET A 1 0.98 -9.58 14.74
N ALA A 2 1.66 -8.48 14.46
CA ALA A 2 2.54 -7.90 15.46
C ALA A 2 1.77 -6.77 16.14
N THR A 3 1.37 -6.98 17.37
CA THR A 3 0.88 -5.92 18.25
C THR A 3 2.07 -5.42 19.03
N PHE A 4 2.43 -4.16 18.85
CA PHE A 4 3.43 -3.53 19.69
C PHE A 4 2.71 -2.75 20.76
N SER A 5 3.10 -2.95 22.01
CA SER A 5 2.68 -2.10 23.11
C SER A 5 3.88 -1.33 23.62
N GLU A 6 3.74 -0.05 23.75
CA GLU A 6 4.80 0.85 24.20
C GLU A 6 4.29 1.73 25.33
N ILE A 7 5.09 1.95 26.34
CA ILE A 7 4.84 2.90 27.42
C ILE A 7 6.04 3.81 27.59
N ASP A 8 5.77 5.12 27.57
CA ASP A 8 6.74 6.13 27.96
C ASP A 8 6.54 6.50 29.42
N ILE A 9 7.58 6.41 30.23
CA ILE A 9 7.62 6.81 31.64
C ILE A 9 8.59 7.97 31.76
N THR A 10 8.06 9.16 32.05
CA THR A 10 8.89 10.35 32.27
C THR A 10 8.99 10.67 33.75
N PHE A 11 10.21 10.73 34.25
CA PHE A 11 10.50 11.17 35.62
C PHE A 11 10.59 12.68 35.64
N LEU A 12 9.81 13.31 36.51
CA LEU A 12 9.82 14.76 36.68
C LEU A 12 10.86 15.20 37.74
N ASP A 13 11.15 14.27 38.66
CA ASP A 13 11.99 14.54 39.83
C ASP A 13 12.65 13.24 40.33
N SER A 14 13.69 13.35 41.12
CA SER A 14 14.17 12.19 41.88
C SER A 14 13.24 11.97 43.07
N PHE A 15 12.95 10.73 43.40
CA PHE A 15 12.07 10.37 44.52
C PHE A 15 12.60 9.15 45.25
N GLU A 16 12.32 9.11 46.56
CA GLU A 16 12.59 7.92 47.34
C GLU A 16 11.47 6.89 47.15
N VAL A 17 11.86 5.67 46.82
CA VAL A 17 10.93 4.55 46.79
C VAL A 17 10.76 4.02 48.21
N ASN A 18 9.60 4.21 48.78
CA ASN A 18 9.33 3.72 50.14
C ASN A 18 9.11 2.20 50.12
N THR A 19 9.90 1.47 50.92
CA THR A 19 9.92 0.02 50.99
C THR A 19 8.61 -0.62 51.40
N ALA A 20 7.66 0.11 51.99
CA ALA A 20 6.42 -0.45 52.49
C ALA A 20 5.23 -0.33 51.54
N THR A 21 5.19 0.65 50.63
CA THR A 21 3.99 0.98 49.87
C THR A 21 4.21 1.54 48.48
N ASN A 22 5.43 1.93 48.11
CA ASN A 22 5.72 2.57 46.82
C ASN A 22 6.48 1.59 45.91
N VAL A 23 5.71 0.83 45.15
CA VAL A 23 6.22 -0.03 44.11
C VAL A 23 5.87 0.63 42.77
N LEU A 24 6.88 1.00 42.01
CA LEU A 24 6.66 1.34 40.60
C LEU A 24 6.40 0.03 39.85
N SER A 25 5.19 -0.18 39.42
CA SER A 25 4.83 -1.39 38.69
C SER A 25 4.36 -1.03 37.29
N ILE A 26 4.98 -1.66 36.31
CA ILE A 26 4.47 -1.70 34.95
C ILE A 26 3.58 -2.95 34.87
N GLY A 27 2.29 -2.73 34.67
CA GLY A 27 1.34 -3.82 34.46
C GLY A 27 1.06 -3.96 32.96
N TYR A 28 1.02 -5.18 32.46
CA TYR A 28 0.52 -5.47 31.13
C TYR A 28 -0.54 -6.57 31.18
N THR A 29 -1.43 -6.56 30.22
CA THR A 29 -2.46 -7.58 30.07
C THR A 29 -2.24 -8.26 28.72
N ASP A 30 -2.14 -9.58 28.71
CA ASP A 30 -2.13 -10.38 27.50
C ASP A 30 -3.59 -10.61 27.07
N ASN A 31 -3.99 -10.03 25.93
CA ASN A 31 -5.30 -10.24 25.33
C ASN A 31 -5.18 -11.27 24.22
N GLN A 32 -5.23 -12.56 24.54
CA GLN A 32 -5.35 -13.58 23.51
C GLN A 32 -6.69 -13.48 22.77
N THR A 33 -6.58 -13.04 21.54
CA THR A 33 -7.42 -13.30 20.36
C THR A 33 -8.94 -13.38 20.47
N GLY A 34 -9.62 -12.43 19.85
CA GLY A 34 -10.71 -12.66 18.87
C GLY A 34 -12.04 -13.23 19.35
N THR A 35 -12.24 -13.47 20.62
CA THR A 35 -13.54 -13.67 21.19
C THR A 35 -13.70 -12.72 22.37
N SER A 36 -14.81 -12.04 22.43
CA SER A 36 -15.18 -11.01 23.40
C SER A 36 -15.31 -11.51 24.85
N LEU A 37 -14.37 -12.32 25.28
CA LEU A 37 -14.20 -12.77 26.63
C LEU A 37 -12.81 -12.37 27.10
N LEU A 38 -12.75 -11.41 27.99
CA LEU A 38 -11.65 -11.16 28.90
C LEU A 38 -11.35 -12.45 29.66
N ILE A 39 -10.50 -13.29 29.10
CA ILE A 39 -10.04 -14.48 29.80
C ILE A 39 -8.71 -14.14 30.43
N ASN A 40 -8.82 -13.99 31.74
CA ASN A 40 -7.76 -14.00 32.75
C ASN A 40 -6.54 -13.13 32.45
N GLU A 41 -6.64 -11.98 33.02
CA GLU A 41 -5.53 -11.13 33.40
C GLU A 41 -4.44 -11.91 34.13
N THR A 42 -3.48 -12.44 33.40
CA THR A 42 -2.19 -12.67 34.03
C THR A 42 -1.50 -11.33 34.01
N ILE A 43 -1.70 -10.53 35.01
CA ILE A 43 -0.93 -9.31 35.20
C ILE A 43 0.46 -9.76 35.64
N VAL A 44 1.39 -9.80 34.73
CA VAL A 44 2.80 -9.83 35.08
C VAL A 44 3.15 -8.41 35.48
N THR A 45 3.25 -8.18 36.77
CA THR A 45 3.73 -6.91 37.32
C THR A 45 5.22 -7.06 37.56
N THR A 46 6.05 -6.39 36.80
CA THR A 46 7.43 -6.17 37.20
C THR A 46 7.42 -5.17 38.34
N ARG A 47 7.70 -5.67 39.53
CA ARG A 47 7.77 -4.85 40.73
C ARG A 47 9.21 -4.53 41.01
N LEU A 48 9.57 -3.26 40.78
CA LEU A 48 10.86 -2.75 41.22
C LEU A 48 10.70 -2.12 42.61
N GLN A 49 11.28 -2.81 43.59
CA GLN A 49 11.28 -2.35 44.99
C GLN A 49 12.55 -1.51 45.25
N SER A 50 12.57 -0.81 46.39
CA SER A 50 13.68 0.07 46.73
C SER A 50 15.04 -0.61 46.90
N GLY A 51 15.14 -1.90 46.81
CA GLY A 51 16.39 -2.65 46.79
C GLY A 51 16.83 -3.02 45.37
N GLU A 52 16.00 -2.84 44.38
CA GLU A 52 16.24 -3.27 42.99
C GLU A 52 16.87 -2.18 42.12
N PHE A 53 16.69 -0.91 42.48
CA PHE A 53 17.38 0.19 41.84
C PHE A 53 17.70 1.33 42.81
N SER A 54 18.76 2.08 42.52
CA SER A 54 19.18 3.19 43.36
C SER A 54 18.38 4.45 43.06
N VAL A 55 18.07 5.21 44.08
CA VAL A 55 17.45 6.54 43.93
C VAL A 55 18.44 7.50 43.27
N GLY A 56 18.03 8.16 42.19
CA GLY A 56 18.84 9.16 41.48
C GLY A 56 18.85 10.52 42.21
N THR A 57 19.83 11.35 41.87
CA THR A 57 19.94 12.71 42.39
C THR A 57 19.04 13.70 41.64
N ASP A 58 18.64 13.36 40.44
CA ASP A 58 17.79 14.12 39.52
C ASP A 58 16.96 13.18 38.63
N ALA A 59 16.05 13.75 37.85
CA ALA A 59 15.13 12.99 37.02
C ALA A 59 15.87 12.11 35.97
N ASN A 60 16.94 12.58 35.38
CA ASN A 60 17.70 11.81 34.37
C ASN A 60 18.44 10.64 35.02
N THR A 61 19.09 10.87 36.16
CA THR A 61 19.79 9.82 36.92
C THR A 61 18.80 8.80 37.44
N GLN A 62 17.61 9.23 37.87
CA GLN A 62 16.54 8.33 38.30
C GLN A 62 16.02 7.45 37.15
N ALA A 63 15.82 8.05 35.99
CA ALA A 63 15.41 7.32 34.79
C ALA A 63 16.47 6.28 34.37
N GLN A 64 17.76 6.65 34.41
CA GLN A 64 18.84 5.72 34.09
C GLN A 64 18.89 4.53 35.06
N ASN A 65 18.83 4.81 36.37
CA ASN A 65 18.84 3.74 37.37
C ASN A 65 17.65 2.77 37.22
N TYR A 66 16.49 3.31 36.86
CA TYR A 66 15.31 2.50 36.61
C TYR A 66 15.44 1.70 35.32
N LYS A 67 15.98 2.28 34.25
CA LYS A 67 16.29 1.54 33.02
C LYS A 67 17.24 0.38 33.27
N ASP A 68 18.35 0.63 34.01
CA ASP A 68 19.34 -0.41 34.33
C ASP A 68 18.71 -1.58 35.09
N ALA A 69 17.76 -1.32 35.96
CA ALA A 69 17.02 -2.38 36.67
C ALA A 69 16.07 -3.14 35.71
N LEU A 70 15.40 -2.46 34.78
CA LEU A 70 14.55 -3.10 33.78
C LEU A 70 15.37 -3.95 32.80
N ASP A 71 16.55 -3.49 32.41
CA ASP A 71 17.47 -4.26 31.55
C ASP A 71 17.91 -5.59 32.20
N LEU A 72 17.98 -5.64 33.53
CA LEU A 72 18.29 -6.86 34.26
C LEU A 72 17.09 -7.77 34.49
N ASP A 73 15.89 -7.22 34.59
CA ASP A 73 14.68 -7.94 34.98
C ASP A 73 13.85 -8.42 33.78
N ILE A 74 13.53 -7.55 32.84
CA ILE A 74 12.60 -7.88 31.73
C ILE A 74 13.29 -8.12 30.38
N VAL A 75 14.37 -7.41 30.06
CA VAL A 75 15.04 -7.54 28.76
C VAL A 75 15.63 -8.93 28.49
N PRO A 76 16.16 -9.67 29.51
CA PRO A 76 16.70 -11.00 29.28
C PRO A 76 15.71 -12.03 28.73
N SER A 77 14.41 -11.80 28.84
CA SER A 77 13.40 -12.67 28.23
C SER A 77 13.39 -12.61 26.70
N GLY A 78 13.94 -11.54 26.10
CA GLY A 78 13.89 -11.28 24.66
C GLY A 78 12.59 -10.70 24.16
N ASP A 79 11.60 -10.53 25.04
CA ASP A 79 10.24 -10.07 24.70
C ASP A 79 10.07 -8.56 24.91
N TRP A 80 11.12 -7.89 25.39
CA TRP A 80 11.07 -6.48 25.77
C TRP A 80 12.28 -5.72 25.28
N GLU A 81 12.02 -4.48 24.84
CA GLU A 81 13.05 -3.49 24.52
C GLU A 81 12.88 -2.30 25.46
N VAL A 82 13.98 -1.82 26.03
CA VAL A 82 13.98 -0.63 26.89
C VAL A 82 14.98 0.38 26.36
N SER A 83 14.49 1.58 26.08
CA SER A 83 15.31 2.71 25.63
C SER A 83 15.12 3.90 26.56
N ILE A 84 16.08 4.86 26.52
CA ILE A 84 16.04 6.05 27.36
C ILE A 84 16.39 7.30 26.54
N SER A 85 15.68 8.38 26.81
CA SER A 85 15.95 9.72 26.27
C SER A 85 15.77 10.77 27.36
N GLY A 86 16.87 11.24 27.96
CA GLY A 86 16.81 12.14 29.10
C GLY A 86 16.12 11.50 30.29
N ALA A 87 15.08 12.14 30.81
CA ALA A 87 14.28 11.63 31.91
C ALA A 87 13.14 10.68 31.49
N THR A 88 13.05 10.32 30.22
CA THR A 88 12.01 9.44 29.70
C THR A 88 12.57 8.08 29.34
N ILE A 89 11.93 7.03 29.82
CA ILE A 89 12.18 5.64 29.48
C ILE A 89 11.01 5.18 28.59
N THR A 90 11.34 4.57 27.47
CA THR A 90 10.38 3.90 26.61
C THR A 90 10.54 2.39 26.79
N VAL A 91 9.49 1.71 27.19
CA VAL A 91 9.43 0.23 27.31
C VAL A 91 8.50 -0.27 26.23
N LYS A 92 9.03 -1.10 25.34
CA LYS A 92 8.32 -1.69 24.20
C LYS A 92 8.25 -3.20 24.37
N SER A 93 7.08 -3.79 24.17
CA SER A 93 6.89 -5.23 24.14
C SER A 93 6.91 -5.74 22.69
N THR A 94 7.62 -6.84 22.47
CA THR A 94 7.60 -7.61 21.21
C THR A 94 6.56 -8.73 21.25
N LEU A 95 5.90 -8.95 22.39
CA LEU A 95 4.85 -9.93 22.53
C LEU A 95 3.54 -9.42 21.88
N ASP A 96 2.88 -10.32 21.16
CA ASP A 96 1.56 -10.03 20.59
C ASP A 96 0.50 -9.83 21.69
N PHE A 97 -0.40 -8.85 21.49
CA PHE A 97 -1.59 -8.62 22.34
C PHE A 97 -1.38 -8.06 23.76
N ILE A 98 -0.26 -7.41 24.02
CA ILE A 98 -0.03 -6.78 25.32
C ILE A 98 -0.63 -5.37 25.36
N GLN A 99 -1.41 -5.09 26.38
CA GLN A 99 -1.86 -3.74 26.72
C GLN A 99 -1.21 -3.30 28.03
N PHE A 100 -0.47 -2.17 28.00
CA PHE A 100 -0.01 -1.55 29.21
C PHE A 100 -1.21 -0.93 29.97
N ARG A 101 -1.25 -1.16 31.27
CA ARG A 101 -2.21 -0.51 32.15
C ARG A 101 -1.45 0.20 33.27
N ARG A 102 -1.91 1.37 33.65
CA ARG A 102 -1.50 1.98 34.93
C ARG A 102 -1.88 1.00 36.08
N ALA A 103 -0.99 0.83 37.01
CA ALA A 103 -1.15 -0.09 38.11
C ALA A 103 -2.52 0.03 38.78
N ALA A 104 -3.07 -1.14 39.18
CA ALA A 104 -4.37 -1.31 39.78
C ALA A 104 -4.57 -0.44 41.03
N ALA A 105 -5.83 -0.20 41.37
CA ALA A 105 -6.26 0.55 42.50
C ALA A 105 -5.51 0.17 43.80
N GLY A 106 -4.72 1.13 44.33
CA GLY A 106 -3.93 0.94 45.55
C GLY A 106 -2.47 1.38 45.46
N ALA A 107 -1.94 1.57 44.24
CA ALA A 107 -0.64 2.22 44.08
C ALA A 107 -0.81 3.75 44.26
N PRO A 108 -0.01 4.41 45.08
CA PRO A 108 -0.08 5.85 45.19
C PRO A 108 0.16 6.48 43.80
N ASN A 109 -0.73 7.41 43.40
CA ASN A 109 -0.54 8.26 42.26
C ASN A 109 0.71 9.10 42.51
N ASP A 110 1.85 8.61 42.03
CA ASP A 110 3.05 9.40 42.09
C ASP A 110 2.99 10.50 41.00
N THR A 111 2.67 11.70 41.42
CA THR A 111 2.56 12.88 40.53
C THR A 111 3.88 13.27 39.90
N ARG A 112 5.00 12.67 40.35
CA ARG A 112 6.35 12.90 39.85
C ARG A 112 6.69 12.05 38.61
N ILE A 113 5.78 11.15 38.23
CA ILE A 113 5.94 10.34 37.04
C ILE A 113 4.74 10.59 36.13
N THR A 114 5.00 10.94 34.90
CA THR A 114 3.99 10.98 33.84
C THR A 114 4.25 9.80 32.88
N GLY A 115 3.24 9.13 32.45
CA GLY A 115 3.34 8.04 31.47
C GLY A 115 2.33 8.23 30.35
N VAL A 116 2.79 8.10 29.12
CA VAL A 116 1.96 8.00 27.92
C VAL A 116 1.96 6.52 27.52
N ILE A 117 0.80 5.91 27.56
CA ILE A 117 0.64 4.53 27.10
C ILE A 117 0.26 4.59 25.64
N ARG A 118 1.08 4.02 24.78
CA ARG A 118 0.82 3.88 23.34
C ARG A 118 0.60 2.40 23.07
N ASN A 119 -0.63 2.03 22.86
CA ASN A 119 -0.97 0.68 22.40
C ASN A 119 -1.05 0.73 20.88
N TYR A 120 0.02 0.32 20.23
CA TYR A 120 -0.02 0.08 18.80
C TYR A 120 -0.64 -1.28 18.57
N THR A 121 -1.95 -1.35 18.60
CA THR A 121 -2.63 -2.46 17.98
C THR A 121 -2.60 -2.18 16.49
N ILE A 122 -1.79 -2.92 15.73
CA ILE A 122 -2.06 -3.04 14.30
C ILE A 122 -3.36 -3.85 14.26
N PRO A 123 -4.53 -3.23 14.01
CA PRO A 123 -5.77 -3.97 14.01
C PRO A 123 -5.70 -4.93 12.83
N ILE A 124 -5.69 -6.22 13.08
CA ILE A 124 -5.95 -7.25 12.06
C ILE A 124 -7.39 -7.15 11.55
N GLU A 125 -8.27 -6.55 12.26
CA GLU A 125 -9.50 -5.98 11.75
C GLU A 125 -9.31 -4.64 11.00
N ARG A 126 -8.22 -4.49 10.31
CA ARG A 126 -8.26 -3.77 9.06
C ARG A 126 -9.20 -4.56 8.20
N THR A 127 -10.38 -4.04 7.96
CA THR A 127 -11.46 -4.68 7.20
C THR A 127 -10.82 -5.34 5.97
N GLY A 128 -10.40 -6.59 6.17
CA GLY A 128 -9.41 -7.33 5.49
C GLY A 128 -9.45 -7.17 3.98
N GLY A 129 -8.61 -6.30 3.41
CA GLY A 129 -8.48 -6.24 1.98
C GLY A 129 -8.08 -4.87 1.44
N ILE A 130 -8.10 -4.79 0.12
CA ILE A 130 -7.74 -3.62 -0.65
C ILE A 130 -9.02 -2.94 -1.14
N LEU A 131 -9.16 -1.65 -0.87
CA LEU A 131 -10.25 -0.82 -1.39
C LEU A 131 -9.81 -0.15 -2.71
N PRO A 132 -10.50 -0.43 -3.83
CA PRO A 132 -10.19 0.19 -5.11
C PRO A 132 -10.75 1.63 -5.17
N ALA A 133 -9.89 2.63 -5.31
CA ALA A 133 -10.27 4.04 -5.36
C ALA A 133 -10.98 4.44 -6.67
N ARG A 134 -10.80 3.68 -7.76
CA ARG A 134 -11.46 3.92 -9.06
C ARG A 134 -12.86 3.33 -9.14
N SER A 135 -13.32 2.65 -8.09
CA SER A 135 -14.69 2.14 -7.97
C SER A 135 -15.40 2.81 -6.81
N ASN A 136 -16.69 3.08 -6.98
CA ASN A 136 -17.48 3.71 -5.94
C ASN A 136 -17.69 2.74 -4.76
N TYR A 137 -17.21 3.14 -3.60
CA TYR A 137 -17.53 2.51 -2.33
C TYR A 137 -18.42 3.45 -1.53
N TYR A 138 -19.62 2.98 -1.22
CA TYR A 138 -20.61 3.77 -0.49
C TYR A 138 -20.68 3.31 0.97
N ILE A 139 -20.66 4.28 1.88
CA ILE A 139 -21.08 4.08 3.26
C ILE A 139 -22.53 4.46 3.35
N ASN A 140 -23.37 3.48 3.68
CA ASN A 140 -24.80 3.67 3.95
C ASN A 140 -25.02 3.79 5.47
N ARG A 141 -25.88 4.74 5.86
CA ARG A 141 -26.32 4.92 7.24
C ARG A 141 -27.83 5.05 7.29
N ASP A 142 -28.47 4.03 7.81
CA ASP A 142 -29.92 4.01 8.00
C ASP A 142 -30.37 5.05 9.02
N ILE A 143 -31.49 5.68 8.75
CA ILE A 143 -32.14 6.64 9.63
C ILE A 143 -33.20 5.91 10.43
N ASN A 144 -32.83 5.46 11.63
CA ASN A 144 -33.72 4.71 12.51
C ASN A 144 -34.53 5.61 13.45
N ASP A 145 -34.24 6.91 13.49
CA ASP A 145 -34.89 7.89 14.37
C ASP A 145 -35.25 9.15 13.58
N ALA A 146 -36.47 9.65 13.81
CA ALA A 146 -36.94 10.89 13.21
C ALA A 146 -36.14 12.12 13.63
N ALA A 147 -35.49 12.09 14.79
CA ALA A 147 -34.62 13.14 15.32
C ALA A 147 -33.28 13.22 14.59
N ILE A 148 -32.90 12.21 13.80
CA ILE A 148 -31.70 12.25 12.96
C ILE A 148 -31.99 13.10 11.72
N THR A 149 -31.45 14.31 11.70
CA THR A 149 -31.65 15.29 10.63
C THR A 149 -30.42 15.50 9.76
N GLN A 150 -29.26 15.04 10.22
CA GLN A 150 -28.00 15.15 9.47
C GLN A 150 -27.04 14.01 9.81
N GLN A 151 -26.18 13.71 8.85
CA GLN A 151 -25.06 12.77 8.98
C GLN A 151 -23.80 13.41 8.44
N THR A 152 -22.72 13.34 9.23
CA THR A 152 -21.39 13.80 8.82
C THR A 152 -20.48 12.58 8.65
N VAL A 153 -19.69 12.60 7.59
CA VAL A 153 -18.59 11.65 7.32
C VAL A 153 -17.28 12.41 7.44
N LYS A 154 -16.32 11.82 8.11
CA LYS A 154 -14.95 12.28 8.20
C LYS A 154 -14.04 11.23 7.58
N ILE A 155 -13.07 11.67 6.79
CA ILE A 155 -12.15 10.82 6.06
C ILE A 155 -10.72 11.28 6.38
N TRP A 156 -9.90 10.33 6.80
CA TRP A 156 -8.46 10.48 7.01
C TRP A 156 -7.73 9.65 5.97
N VAL A 157 -6.66 10.19 5.43
CA VAL A 157 -5.77 9.54 4.47
C VAL A 157 -4.37 9.53 5.05
N GLU A 158 -3.77 8.35 5.12
CA GLU A 158 -2.44 8.11 5.65
C GLU A 158 -1.55 7.56 4.52
N SER A 159 -0.35 8.12 4.36
CA SER A 159 0.56 7.76 3.26
C SER A 159 1.77 6.93 3.72
N ASP A 160 2.26 7.11 4.94
CA ASP A 160 3.57 6.60 5.34
C ASP A 160 3.49 5.41 6.29
N GLN A 161 2.93 5.63 7.48
CA GLN A 161 2.84 4.62 8.53
C GLN A 161 1.43 4.50 9.04
N PHE A 162 1.11 3.31 9.52
CA PHE A 162 -0.13 3.10 10.24
C PHE A 162 -0.09 3.82 11.57
N ASN A 163 -1.07 4.67 11.81
CA ASN A 163 -1.16 5.49 13.00
C ASN A 163 -2.50 5.27 13.72
N ASP A 164 -2.44 4.85 14.99
CA ASP A 164 -3.64 4.63 15.79
C ASP A 164 -4.30 5.95 16.24
N ASP A 165 -3.59 7.06 16.19
CA ASP A 165 -4.10 8.38 16.61
C ASP A 165 -4.81 9.15 15.46
N TYR A 166 -5.06 8.52 14.31
CA TYR A 166 -5.70 9.20 13.17
C TYR A 166 -7.04 9.85 13.55
N ALA A 167 -7.81 9.24 14.45
CA ALA A 167 -9.10 9.76 14.88
C ALA A 167 -9.00 11.10 15.68
N GLN A 168 -7.83 11.43 16.18
CA GLN A 168 -7.56 12.70 16.88
C GLN A 168 -6.98 13.77 15.93
N ALA A 169 -6.41 13.35 14.81
CA ALA A 169 -5.92 14.26 13.79
C ALA A 169 -7.08 14.98 13.06
N THR A 170 -6.78 16.10 12.45
CA THR A 170 -7.75 16.79 11.59
C THR A 170 -8.05 15.92 10.36
N PRO A 171 -9.32 15.61 10.04
CA PRO A 171 -9.64 14.81 8.86
C PRO A 171 -9.27 15.57 7.58
N ASN A 172 -8.81 14.83 6.56
CA ASN A 172 -8.53 15.39 5.23
C ASN A 172 -9.82 15.90 4.57
N TYR A 173 -10.93 15.18 4.77
CA TYR A 173 -12.24 15.57 4.25
C TYR A 173 -13.32 15.42 5.32
N THR A 174 -14.27 16.36 5.26
CA THR A 174 -15.50 16.30 6.06
C THR A 174 -16.67 16.63 5.14
N ALA A 175 -17.64 15.73 5.04
CA ALA A 175 -18.85 15.92 4.27
C ALA A 175 -20.08 15.72 5.17
N THR A 176 -21.08 16.60 5.04
CA THR A 176 -22.32 16.52 5.80
C THR A 176 -23.50 16.49 4.84
N GLN A 177 -24.38 15.52 5.03
CA GLN A 177 -25.67 15.44 4.35
C GLN A 177 -26.78 15.79 5.34
N LEU A 178 -27.73 16.61 4.87
CA LEU A 178 -28.94 16.92 5.60
C LEU A 178 -30.08 16.03 5.11
N ARG A 179 -30.96 15.62 6.02
CA ARG A 179 -32.17 14.86 5.68
C ARG A 179 -33.16 15.75 4.93
N PRO A 180 -33.42 15.52 3.65
CA PRO A 180 -34.26 16.41 2.87
C PRO A 180 -35.77 16.30 3.21
N SER A 181 -36.21 15.14 3.71
CA SER A 181 -37.62 14.91 4.11
C SER A 181 -37.74 13.77 5.11
N SER A 182 -38.89 13.68 5.80
CA SER A 182 -39.15 12.59 6.75
C SER A 182 -39.20 11.20 6.11
N ASN A 183 -39.42 11.13 4.79
CA ASN A 183 -39.46 9.86 4.04
C ASN A 183 -38.07 9.36 3.61
N TRP A 184 -37.03 10.14 3.89
CA TRP A 184 -35.65 9.76 3.57
C TRP A 184 -35.12 8.81 4.64
N ASN A 185 -34.75 7.58 4.24
CA ASN A 185 -34.47 6.49 5.17
C ASN A 185 -32.98 6.17 5.33
N SER A 186 -32.09 6.76 4.52
CA SER A 186 -30.64 6.53 4.62
C SER A 186 -29.83 7.74 4.16
N PHE A 187 -28.58 7.79 4.63
CA PHE A 187 -27.54 8.67 4.11
C PHE A 187 -26.51 7.82 3.37
N ASP A 188 -26.15 8.22 2.16
CA ASP A 188 -25.20 7.49 1.32
C ASP A 188 -24.02 8.39 0.94
N PHE A 189 -22.81 7.97 1.30
CA PHE A 189 -21.58 8.71 1.02
C PHE A 189 -20.65 7.88 0.15
N ALA A 190 -20.29 8.38 -1.02
CA ALA A 190 -19.21 7.81 -1.82
C ALA A 190 -17.88 8.25 -1.24
N VAL A 191 -17.09 7.33 -0.68
CA VAL A 191 -15.86 7.68 0.05
C VAL A 191 -14.58 7.32 -0.68
N SER A 192 -14.58 6.32 -1.55
CA SER A 192 -13.37 5.87 -2.26
C SER A 192 -12.77 6.93 -3.19
N GLN A 193 -13.59 7.80 -3.77
CA GLN A 193 -13.13 8.86 -4.67
C GLN A 193 -12.18 9.85 -4.00
N TYR A 194 -12.33 10.11 -2.70
CA TYR A 194 -11.47 11.03 -1.96
C TYR A 194 -10.04 10.53 -1.78
N ALA A 195 -9.82 9.23 -1.93
CA ALA A 195 -8.50 8.62 -1.85
C ALA A 195 -7.65 8.86 -3.11
N ARG A 196 -8.29 9.06 -4.28
CA ARG A 196 -7.60 9.14 -5.58
C ARG A 196 -6.56 10.25 -5.65
N ASP A 197 -6.85 11.39 -5.03
CA ASP A 197 -5.98 12.57 -5.09
C ASP A 197 -4.66 12.38 -4.31
N PHE A 198 -4.58 11.33 -3.48
CA PHE A 198 -3.41 11.02 -2.66
C PHE A 198 -2.57 9.88 -3.21
N ILE A 199 -3.03 9.19 -4.25
CA ILE A 199 -2.36 8.01 -4.79
C ILE A 199 -1.66 8.40 -6.09
N ASN A 200 -0.34 8.22 -6.11
CA ASN A 200 0.50 8.48 -7.29
C ASN A 200 1.44 7.27 -7.53
N PRO A 201 0.97 6.22 -8.21
CA PRO A 201 1.74 5.00 -8.40
C PRO A 201 2.98 5.23 -9.27
N THR A 202 4.10 4.74 -8.78
CA THR A 202 5.37 4.64 -9.52
C THR A 202 5.84 3.19 -9.54
N LEU A 203 6.43 2.75 -10.65
CA LEU A 203 6.98 1.41 -10.75
C LEU A 203 8.22 1.30 -9.83
N PRO A 204 8.27 0.33 -8.88
CA PRO A 204 9.44 0.13 -8.03
C PRO A 204 10.64 -0.42 -8.82
N ASP A 205 11.82 -0.34 -8.25
CA ASP A 205 13.08 -0.76 -8.90
C ASP A 205 13.20 -2.29 -9.03
N LEU A 206 12.34 -3.10 -8.61
CA LEU A 206 12.31 -4.56 -8.81
C LEU A 206 13.69 -5.23 -8.74
N SER A 207 14.61 -4.73 -7.94
CA SER A 207 16.00 -5.19 -7.85
C SER A 207 16.22 -6.24 -6.77
N ALA A 208 15.51 -6.16 -5.65
CA ALA A 208 15.56 -7.15 -4.58
C ALA A 208 14.53 -8.28 -4.80
N SER A 209 14.68 -9.37 -4.06
CA SER A 209 13.74 -10.50 -4.11
C SER A 209 12.36 -10.17 -3.55
N LEU A 210 12.27 -9.20 -2.65
CA LEU A 210 11.02 -8.61 -2.16
C LEU A 210 11.18 -7.08 -2.17
N GLU A 211 10.38 -6.42 -3.00
CA GLU A 211 10.36 -4.96 -3.12
C GLU A 211 9.01 -4.41 -2.66
N PRO A 212 8.99 -3.41 -1.78
CA PRO A 212 7.75 -2.70 -1.45
C PRO A 212 7.30 -1.83 -2.63
N SER A 213 6.05 -1.41 -2.61
CA SER A 213 5.59 -0.35 -3.51
C SER A 213 6.27 0.97 -3.18
N GLU A 214 6.40 1.85 -4.15
CA GLU A 214 6.94 3.19 -3.94
C GLU A 214 6.02 4.06 -3.06
N ASP A 215 6.61 5.04 -2.38
CA ASP A 215 5.88 5.97 -1.54
C ASP A 215 4.76 6.68 -2.33
N GLY A 216 3.57 6.73 -1.77
CA GLY A 216 2.39 7.30 -2.42
C GLY A 216 1.68 6.39 -3.43
N SER A 217 2.23 5.20 -3.76
CA SER A 217 1.54 4.22 -4.62
C SER A 217 0.36 3.56 -3.91
N VAL A 218 0.43 3.46 -2.60
CA VAL A 218 -0.56 2.86 -1.72
C VAL A 218 -0.81 3.79 -0.54
N ILE A 219 -2.05 3.91 -0.11
CA ILE A 219 -2.43 4.69 1.07
C ILE A 219 -3.34 3.87 1.98
N ALA A 220 -3.45 4.26 3.24
CA ALA A 220 -4.50 3.77 4.13
C ALA A 220 -5.60 4.84 4.28
N MET A 221 -6.85 4.41 4.25
CA MET A 221 -8.00 5.28 4.45
C MET A 221 -8.78 4.87 5.69
N SER A 222 -9.08 5.85 6.53
CA SER A 222 -9.95 5.70 7.69
C SER A 222 -11.18 6.56 7.53
N VAL A 223 -12.33 6.01 7.91
CA VAL A 223 -13.61 6.73 7.78
C VAL A 223 -14.42 6.58 9.05
N SER A 224 -14.93 7.68 9.57
CA SER A 224 -15.92 7.70 10.63
C SER A 224 -17.17 8.45 10.23
N THR A 225 -18.26 8.17 10.93
CA THR A 225 -19.54 8.84 10.72
C THR A 225 -20.08 9.36 12.06
N ARG A 226 -20.84 10.46 11.99
CA ARG A 226 -21.52 11.02 13.15
C ARG A 226 -22.85 11.65 12.74
N ASN A 227 -23.92 11.31 13.39
CA ASN A 227 -25.17 12.01 13.24
C ASN A 227 -25.36 13.07 14.35
N ASN A 228 -26.40 13.91 14.22
CA ASN A 228 -26.69 14.99 15.18
C ASN A 228 -27.12 14.51 16.57
N GLN A 229 -27.41 13.21 16.75
CA GLN A 229 -27.79 12.62 18.05
C GLN A 229 -26.58 11.94 18.73
N GLN A 230 -25.45 11.76 18.05
CA GLN A 230 -24.25 11.12 18.57
C GLN A 230 -23.28 12.13 19.17
N ALA A 231 -22.72 11.81 20.33
CA ALA A 231 -21.70 12.65 20.97
C ALA A 231 -20.31 12.47 20.36
N THR A 232 -20.00 11.26 19.83
CA THR A 232 -18.69 10.87 19.31
C THR A 232 -18.79 10.33 17.90
N ASP A 233 -17.71 10.43 17.16
CA ASP A 233 -17.57 9.82 15.84
C ASP A 233 -17.58 8.29 15.96
N GLN A 234 -18.25 7.62 15.02
CA GLN A 234 -18.33 6.16 14.93
C GLN A 234 -17.42 5.67 13.82
N PRO A 235 -16.35 4.92 14.11
CA PRO A 235 -15.47 4.39 13.08
C PRO A 235 -16.20 3.38 12.21
N ILE A 236 -15.97 3.45 10.90
CA ILE A 236 -16.55 2.55 9.89
C ILE A 236 -15.46 1.78 9.15
N LEU A 237 -14.46 2.50 8.69
CA LEU A 237 -13.26 1.95 8.09
C LEU A 237 -12.08 2.37 8.95
N ASN A 238 -11.23 1.43 9.27
CA ASN A 238 -10.02 1.68 10.03
C ASN A 238 -8.82 1.27 9.20
N GLN A 239 -8.07 2.26 8.72
CA GLN A 239 -6.81 2.08 7.98
C GLN A 239 -6.91 1.02 6.86
N VAL A 240 -7.94 1.10 6.04
CA VAL A 240 -8.11 0.19 4.89
C VAL A 240 -7.13 0.58 3.81
N ILE A 241 -6.34 -0.38 3.37
CA ILE A 241 -5.42 -0.19 2.25
C ILE A 241 -6.20 0.17 0.99
N THR A 242 -5.84 1.29 0.40
CA THR A 242 -6.53 1.85 -0.77
C THR A 242 -5.54 2.06 -1.90
N THR A 243 -5.92 1.63 -3.10
CA THR A 243 -5.11 1.67 -4.31
C THR A 243 -5.91 2.23 -5.48
N LEU A 244 -5.26 2.56 -6.61
CA LEU A 244 -5.94 2.90 -7.86
C LEU A 244 -6.51 1.68 -8.61
N GLY A 245 -6.91 0.65 -7.88
CA GLY A 245 -7.65 -0.47 -8.44
C GLY A 245 -9.10 -0.13 -8.83
N TYR A 246 -9.80 -1.10 -9.41
CA TYR A 246 -11.21 -0.98 -9.79
C TYR A 246 -11.94 -2.32 -9.66
N SER A 247 -13.25 -2.30 -9.42
CA SER A 247 -14.07 -3.50 -9.19
C SER A 247 -14.85 -4.00 -10.41
N GLY A 248 -14.59 -3.46 -11.59
CA GLY A 248 -15.29 -3.82 -12.81
C GLY A 248 -16.78 -3.47 -12.76
N TYR A 249 -17.65 -4.40 -13.13
CA TYR A 249 -19.11 -4.19 -13.18
C TYR A 249 -19.81 -4.28 -11.83
N ASN A 250 -19.08 -4.47 -10.74
CA ASN A 250 -19.67 -4.59 -9.39
C ASN A 250 -20.00 -3.22 -8.79
N LEU A 251 -20.83 -2.45 -9.49
CA LEU A 251 -21.29 -1.15 -9.03
C LEU A 251 -22.19 -1.32 -7.81
N GLY A 252 -21.89 -0.58 -6.73
CA GLY A 252 -22.69 -0.57 -5.51
C GLY A 252 -22.42 -1.73 -4.53
N ALA A 253 -21.68 -2.76 -4.92
CA ALA A 253 -21.15 -3.73 -3.97
C ALA A 253 -19.96 -3.10 -3.22
N LYS A 254 -19.67 -3.59 -2.02
CA LYS A 254 -18.45 -3.20 -1.30
C LYS A 254 -17.25 -3.80 -2.03
N PRO A 255 -16.53 -3.04 -2.87
CA PRO A 255 -15.49 -3.59 -3.73
C PRO A 255 -14.17 -3.72 -2.95
N ILE A 256 -14.18 -4.51 -1.87
CA ILE A 256 -12.97 -4.80 -1.11
C ILE A 256 -12.46 -6.15 -1.58
N TYR A 257 -11.23 -6.16 -2.08
CA TYR A 257 -10.54 -7.38 -2.48
C TYR A 257 -9.79 -7.97 -1.29
N ASN A 258 -10.00 -9.25 -1.05
CA ASN A 258 -9.27 -10.03 -0.04
C ASN A 258 -8.52 -11.16 -0.76
N ARG A 259 -7.33 -10.87 -1.25
CA ARG A 259 -6.45 -11.80 -1.96
C ARG A 259 -5.00 -11.55 -1.58
N ASP A 260 -4.25 -12.64 -1.44
CA ASP A 260 -2.83 -12.55 -1.07
C ASP A 260 -1.94 -12.27 -2.29
N ILE A 261 -2.23 -12.89 -3.45
CA ILE A 261 -1.53 -12.66 -4.72
C ILE A 261 -2.43 -11.84 -5.64
N LEU A 262 -1.91 -10.75 -6.17
CA LEU A 262 -2.65 -9.72 -6.89
C LEU A 262 -2.45 -9.82 -8.42
N LEU A 263 -2.27 -11.01 -8.95
CA LEU A 263 -2.21 -11.26 -10.39
C LEU A 263 -3.61 -11.36 -11.00
N CYS A 264 -3.80 -10.81 -12.19
CA CYS A 264 -5.07 -10.86 -12.93
C CYS A 264 -5.32 -12.19 -13.61
N SER A 265 -4.27 -12.89 -14.03
CA SER A 265 -4.34 -14.15 -14.74
C SER A 265 -3.65 -15.27 -13.97
N THR A 266 -4.19 -16.47 -14.06
CA THR A 266 -3.56 -17.69 -13.53
C THR A 266 -2.51 -18.27 -14.46
N ILE A 267 -2.49 -17.87 -15.74
CA ILE A 267 -1.50 -18.27 -16.73
C ILE A 267 -0.83 -17.02 -17.29
N ASN A 268 0.48 -16.95 -17.17
CA ASN A 268 1.31 -15.82 -17.58
C ASN A 268 2.41 -16.32 -18.51
N GLN A 269 2.99 -15.45 -19.31
CA GLN A 269 4.11 -15.77 -20.18
C GLN A 269 5.27 -14.82 -19.89
N VAL A 270 6.47 -15.36 -19.74
CA VAL A 270 7.70 -14.61 -19.49
C VAL A 270 8.81 -15.16 -20.37
N LYS A 271 9.68 -14.31 -20.88
CA LYS A 271 10.87 -14.76 -21.59
C LYS A 271 11.89 -15.34 -20.63
N LYS A 272 12.54 -16.46 -21.04
CA LYS A 272 13.70 -16.99 -20.29
C LYS A 272 14.78 -15.90 -20.18
N GLY A 273 15.29 -15.67 -18.96
CA GLY A 273 16.23 -14.62 -18.64
C GLY A 273 15.59 -13.30 -18.18
N GLU A 274 14.26 -13.16 -18.24
CA GLU A 274 13.54 -12.03 -17.65
C GLU A 274 13.05 -12.37 -16.23
N LYS A 275 12.69 -11.35 -15.48
CA LYS A 275 12.18 -11.50 -14.11
C LYS A 275 10.71 -11.85 -14.09
N ILE A 276 10.32 -12.75 -13.20
CA ILE A 276 8.92 -12.96 -12.80
C ILE A 276 8.63 -12.01 -11.65
N VAL A 277 7.64 -11.14 -11.81
CA VAL A 277 7.21 -10.16 -10.81
C VAL A 277 5.81 -10.52 -10.34
N VAL A 278 5.69 -10.81 -9.05
CA VAL A 278 4.43 -11.25 -8.44
C VAL A 278 3.99 -10.22 -7.40
N PRO A 279 2.98 -9.40 -7.69
CA PRO A 279 2.43 -8.47 -6.71
C PRO A 279 1.69 -9.23 -5.60
N ILE A 280 1.97 -8.87 -4.35
CA ILE A 280 1.43 -9.52 -3.16
C ILE A 280 0.83 -8.51 -2.20
N PHE A 281 -0.20 -8.94 -1.47
CA PHE A 281 -0.77 -8.21 -0.35
C PHE A 281 -0.23 -8.79 0.96
N THR A 282 0.72 -8.10 1.56
CA THR A 282 1.47 -8.58 2.74
C THR A 282 0.62 -8.70 4.00
N LEU A 283 -0.47 -7.92 4.07
CA LEU A 283 -1.40 -7.94 5.20
C LEU A 283 -2.48 -9.03 5.09
N GLY A 284 -2.49 -9.81 4.01
CA GLY A 284 -3.42 -10.92 3.79
C GLY A 284 -3.12 -12.19 4.57
N GLY A 285 -1.95 -12.25 5.22
CA GLY A 285 -1.53 -13.43 5.99
C GLY A 285 -0.60 -14.39 5.24
N LEU A 286 -0.18 -14.03 4.03
CA LEU A 286 0.81 -14.79 3.27
C LEU A 286 2.19 -14.67 3.94
N SER A 287 2.79 -15.79 4.33
CA SER A 287 4.10 -15.82 4.96
C SER A 287 5.26 -16.00 3.97
N GLN A 288 4.97 -16.56 2.80
CA GLN A 288 5.98 -16.83 1.78
C GLN A 288 5.38 -16.94 0.37
N VAL A 289 6.19 -16.59 -0.63
CA VAL A 289 5.92 -16.84 -2.04
C VAL A 289 6.92 -17.87 -2.54
N VAL A 290 6.42 -19.00 -3.05
CA VAL A 290 7.26 -20.14 -3.44
C VAL A 290 7.20 -20.32 -4.95
N LEU A 291 8.37 -20.28 -5.61
CA LEU A 291 8.54 -20.63 -7.01
C LEU A 291 8.92 -22.11 -7.12
N LYS A 292 8.18 -22.86 -7.91
CA LYS A 292 8.41 -24.29 -8.15
C LYS A 292 8.59 -24.59 -9.63
N GLY A 293 9.44 -25.55 -9.93
CA GLY A 293 9.62 -26.09 -11.28
C GLY A 293 8.42 -26.91 -11.77
N SER A 294 8.50 -27.31 -13.01
CA SER A 294 7.47 -28.16 -13.67
C SER A 294 7.31 -29.53 -13.02
N ASP A 295 8.34 -30.00 -12.32
CA ASP A 295 8.37 -31.26 -11.56
C ASP A 295 7.85 -31.10 -10.11
N GLY A 296 7.48 -29.87 -9.69
CA GLY A 296 7.01 -29.54 -8.35
C GLY A 296 8.12 -29.27 -7.34
N THR A 297 9.40 -29.30 -7.74
CA THR A 297 10.50 -28.95 -6.83
C THR A 297 10.55 -27.47 -6.58
N THR A 298 10.85 -27.08 -5.33
CA THR A 298 11.01 -25.67 -4.97
C THR A 298 12.33 -25.13 -5.54
N ILE A 299 12.23 -24.10 -6.37
CA ILE A 299 13.38 -23.39 -6.95
C ILE A 299 13.81 -22.26 -6.02
N GLU A 300 12.88 -21.43 -5.61
CA GLU A 300 13.15 -20.26 -4.77
C GLU A 300 11.97 -19.97 -3.84
N THR A 301 12.27 -19.38 -2.68
CA THR A 301 11.26 -18.95 -1.71
C THR A 301 11.57 -17.53 -1.26
N VAL A 302 10.59 -16.64 -1.39
CA VAL A 302 10.63 -15.28 -0.88
C VAL A 302 9.76 -15.21 0.37
N ASN A 303 10.39 -14.88 1.51
CA ASN A 303 9.66 -14.70 2.77
C ASN A 303 8.98 -13.34 2.79
N VAL A 304 7.72 -13.34 3.23
CA VAL A 304 6.88 -12.15 3.36
C VAL A 304 6.76 -11.81 4.83
N THR A 305 7.21 -10.63 5.21
CA THR A 305 7.09 -10.14 6.58
C THR A 305 6.08 -9.00 6.60
N ALA A 306 5.11 -9.08 7.49
CA ALA A 306 4.20 -7.97 7.73
C ALA A 306 4.97 -6.78 8.30
N THR A 307 4.68 -5.59 7.85
CA THR A 307 5.38 -4.37 8.24
C THR A 307 4.42 -3.30 8.77
N ASN A 308 4.99 -2.24 9.36
CA ASN A 308 4.23 -1.11 9.86
C ASN A 308 4.12 0.04 8.85
N PHE A 309 4.72 -0.12 7.67
CA PHE A 309 4.69 0.88 6.62
C PHE A 309 3.56 0.58 5.63
N ILE A 310 2.81 1.60 5.26
CA ILE A 310 1.67 1.47 4.34
C ILE A 310 2.14 1.02 2.95
N LYS A 311 3.26 1.53 2.46
CA LYS A 311 3.85 1.13 1.17
C LYS A 311 4.15 -0.36 1.09
N ASP A 312 4.53 -0.97 2.19
CA ASP A 312 4.86 -2.39 2.24
C ASP A 312 3.59 -3.28 2.22
N ALA A 313 2.40 -2.71 2.39
CA ALA A 313 1.14 -3.46 2.32
C ALA A 313 0.93 -4.09 0.94
N ILE A 314 1.47 -3.46 -0.12
CA ILE A 314 1.65 -4.09 -1.43
C ILE A 314 3.14 -4.18 -1.70
N SER A 315 3.62 -5.40 -1.93
CA SER A 315 5.02 -5.68 -2.26
C SER A 315 5.10 -6.60 -3.47
N TYR A 316 6.27 -6.70 -4.05
CA TYR A 316 6.53 -7.48 -5.26
C TYR A 316 7.57 -8.55 -4.94
N ALA A 317 7.18 -9.82 -5.06
CA ALA A 317 8.14 -10.92 -5.05
C ALA A 317 8.74 -11.05 -6.46
N VAL A 318 10.07 -10.97 -6.54
CA VAL A 318 10.81 -10.95 -7.80
C VAL A 318 11.70 -12.19 -7.87
N PHE A 319 11.53 -12.96 -8.95
CA PHE A 319 12.30 -14.17 -9.20
C PHE A 319 13.09 -14.04 -10.51
N SER A 320 14.33 -14.51 -10.54
CA SER A 320 15.11 -14.60 -11.78
C SER A 320 14.79 -15.91 -12.51
N THR A 321 14.72 -15.85 -13.83
CA THR A 321 14.55 -17.03 -14.69
C THR A 321 15.85 -17.47 -15.38
N ASP A 322 17.00 -16.85 -15.08
CA ASP A 322 18.27 -17.05 -15.81
C ASP A 322 18.76 -18.52 -15.85
N ASN A 323 18.52 -19.28 -14.79
CA ASN A 323 19.02 -20.64 -14.65
C ASN A 323 17.89 -21.69 -14.61
N ILE A 324 16.72 -21.35 -15.15
CA ILE A 324 15.57 -22.24 -15.16
C ILE A 324 15.43 -22.86 -16.54
N ASP A 325 15.59 -24.19 -16.63
CA ASP A 325 15.46 -24.94 -17.88
C ASP A 325 14.05 -25.45 -18.15
N ASP A 326 13.16 -25.33 -17.18
CA ASP A 326 11.77 -25.75 -17.29
C ASP A 326 11.03 -25.04 -18.42
N GLU A 327 9.97 -25.66 -18.94
CA GLU A 327 9.04 -25.03 -19.87
C GLU A 327 8.09 -24.06 -19.17
N TYR A 328 7.80 -24.32 -17.92
CA TYR A 328 6.99 -23.46 -17.07
C TYR A 328 7.38 -23.62 -15.61
N VAL A 329 7.04 -22.61 -14.82
CA VAL A 329 7.14 -22.62 -13.36
C VAL A 329 5.79 -22.25 -12.75
N THR A 330 5.61 -22.57 -11.47
CA THR A 330 4.40 -22.22 -10.73
C THR A 330 4.71 -21.42 -9.50
N VAL A 331 3.87 -20.44 -9.20
CA VAL A 331 3.92 -19.66 -7.96
C VAL A 331 2.79 -20.12 -7.06
N ASN A 332 3.13 -20.56 -5.85
CA ASN A 332 2.21 -21.10 -4.83
C ASN A 332 1.22 -22.15 -5.39
N ASP A 333 1.63 -22.96 -6.36
CA ASP A 333 0.84 -23.99 -7.05
C ASP A 333 -0.46 -23.47 -7.72
N GLN A 334 -0.65 -22.17 -7.83
CA GLN A 334 -1.87 -21.53 -8.34
C GLN A 334 -1.64 -20.74 -9.63
N TYR A 335 -0.49 -20.11 -9.77
CA TYR A 335 -0.17 -19.24 -10.90
C TYR A 335 0.95 -19.85 -11.72
N ARG A 336 0.69 -20.08 -12.99
CA ARG A 336 1.62 -20.69 -13.93
C ARG A 336 2.27 -19.61 -14.79
N PHE A 337 3.60 -19.67 -14.90
CA PHE A 337 4.40 -18.84 -15.80
C PHE A 337 5.04 -19.74 -16.85
N GLU A 338 4.64 -19.58 -18.10
CA GLU A 338 5.22 -20.27 -19.25
C GLU A 338 6.51 -19.54 -19.65
N LEU A 339 7.62 -20.28 -19.68
CA LEU A 339 8.94 -19.74 -19.98
C LEU A 339 9.20 -19.86 -21.49
N ILE A 340 9.07 -18.76 -22.20
CA ILE A 340 9.19 -18.70 -23.66
C ILE A 340 10.65 -18.41 -24.05
N ASN A 341 11.22 -19.26 -24.89
CA ASN A 341 12.53 -19.02 -25.47
C ASN A 341 12.37 -18.34 -26.84
N GLU A 342 12.26 -17.01 -26.81
CA GLU A 342 12.20 -16.19 -28.05
C GLU A 342 13.58 -15.71 -28.43
N CYS A 343 14.08 -16.19 -29.57
CA CYS A 343 15.44 -15.85 -30.06
C CYS A 343 15.45 -14.95 -31.30
N LYS A 344 14.28 -14.73 -31.93
CA LYS A 344 14.18 -14.01 -33.20
C LYS A 344 13.84 -12.51 -33.02
N TYR A 345 13.06 -12.21 -32.02
CA TYR A 345 12.58 -10.84 -31.77
C TYR A 345 13.06 -10.33 -30.42
N ASP A 346 13.33 -9.05 -30.36
CA ASP A 346 13.52 -8.38 -29.07
C ASP A 346 12.17 -8.31 -28.37
N THR A 347 12.13 -8.82 -27.16
CA THR A 347 10.94 -8.80 -26.30
C THR A 347 10.87 -7.48 -25.55
N GLU A 348 9.67 -7.07 -25.19
CA GLU A 348 9.45 -5.91 -24.33
C GLU A 348 8.48 -6.28 -23.22
N VAL A 349 8.84 -5.95 -21.98
CA VAL A 349 7.95 -6.09 -20.83
C VAL A 349 7.26 -4.76 -20.58
N VAL A 350 5.96 -4.79 -20.55
CA VAL A 350 5.13 -3.64 -20.23
C VAL A 350 4.54 -3.87 -18.84
N TYR A 351 4.87 -3.01 -17.90
CA TYR A 351 4.30 -2.99 -16.56
C TYR A 351 3.09 -2.05 -16.54
N PHE A 352 1.99 -2.53 -16.02
CA PHE A 352 0.74 -1.77 -15.95
C PHE A 352 0.07 -1.94 -14.60
N LEU A 353 -0.66 -0.93 -14.17
CA LEU A 353 -1.43 -0.97 -12.94
C LEU A 353 -2.71 -1.78 -13.17
N ASN A 354 -2.82 -2.93 -12.53
CA ASN A 354 -3.93 -3.87 -12.72
C ASN A 354 -5.18 -3.48 -11.89
N ARG A 355 -6.23 -4.29 -11.95
CA ARG A 355 -7.50 -4.04 -11.21
C ARG A 355 -7.35 -3.95 -9.70
N TYR A 356 -6.30 -4.53 -9.13
CA TYR A 356 -6.02 -4.44 -7.69
C TYR A 356 -5.22 -3.18 -7.33
N GLY A 357 -4.75 -2.44 -8.33
CA GLY A 357 -3.87 -1.29 -8.15
C GLY A 357 -2.43 -1.67 -7.83
N ALA A 358 -2.00 -2.84 -8.27
CA ALA A 358 -0.63 -3.31 -8.21
C ALA A 358 -0.04 -3.40 -9.63
N PHE A 359 1.26 -3.24 -9.77
CA PHE A 359 1.92 -3.39 -11.06
C PHE A 359 2.06 -4.86 -11.44
N GLU A 360 1.71 -5.18 -12.66
CA GLU A 360 1.82 -6.50 -13.26
C GLU A 360 2.56 -6.40 -14.60
N GLY A 361 3.48 -7.32 -14.87
CA GLY A 361 4.24 -7.34 -16.10
C GLY A 361 3.57 -8.20 -17.18
N LEU A 362 3.55 -7.70 -18.41
CA LEU A 362 3.09 -8.43 -19.59
C LEU A 362 4.18 -8.38 -20.66
N THR A 363 4.69 -9.56 -21.06
CA THR A 363 5.76 -9.65 -22.07
C THR A 363 5.16 -9.72 -23.48
N PHE A 364 5.69 -8.86 -24.36
CA PHE A 364 5.39 -8.85 -25.80
C PHE A 364 6.53 -9.53 -26.55
N PHE A 365 6.24 -10.64 -27.21
CA PHE A 365 7.25 -11.54 -27.78
C PHE A 365 7.56 -11.33 -29.25
N LYS A 366 6.75 -10.51 -29.95
CA LYS A 366 6.85 -10.39 -31.40
C LYS A 366 7.29 -9.00 -31.84
N THR A 367 7.06 -8.70 -33.10
CA THR A 367 7.56 -7.50 -33.78
C THR A 367 7.23 -6.22 -33.02
N GLN A 368 8.25 -5.41 -32.82
CA GLN A 368 8.13 -4.03 -32.36
C GLN A 368 8.18 -3.07 -33.57
N LYS A 369 7.28 -2.10 -33.59
CA LYS A 369 7.30 -1.03 -34.59
C LYS A 369 7.29 0.32 -33.89
N LYS A 370 8.37 1.09 -34.10
CA LYS A 370 8.50 2.46 -33.59
C LYS A 370 8.19 3.45 -34.73
N THR A 371 7.29 4.39 -34.45
CA THR A 371 6.88 5.42 -35.39
C THR A 371 6.96 6.78 -34.73
N VAL A 372 7.60 7.75 -35.35
CA VAL A 372 7.63 9.12 -34.86
C VAL A 372 6.57 9.92 -35.60
N GLN A 373 5.56 10.39 -34.89
CA GLN A 373 4.57 11.32 -35.40
C GLN A 373 5.07 12.74 -35.19
N VAL A 374 5.05 13.56 -36.27
CA VAL A 374 5.52 14.92 -36.20
C VAL A 374 4.40 15.88 -36.58
N GLU A 375 4.08 16.76 -35.66
CA GLU A 375 3.15 17.86 -35.87
C GLU A 375 3.90 19.17 -36.06
N ARG A 376 3.43 19.99 -37.00
CA ARG A 376 4.03 21.29 -37.34
C ARG A 376 2.96 22.36 -37.14
N PHE A 377 3.28 23.32 -36.29
CA PHE A 377 2.36 24.39 -35.92
C PHE A 377 2.76 25.68 -36.63
N GLY A 378 1.80 26.32 -37.24
CA GLY A 378 1.93 27.62 -37.85
C GLY A 378 3.11 27.76 -38.83
N ALA A 379 2.88 28.26 -40.00
CA ALA A 379 3.94 28.64 -40.92
C ALA A 379 3.99 30.16 -40.97
N PHE A 380 5.16 30.71 -40.82
CA PHE A 380 5.35 32.15 -41.03
C PHE A 380 6.39 32.41 -42.10
N LYS A 381 6.17 33.51 -42.83
CA LYS A 381 7.06 33.95 -43.90
C LYS A 381 8.18 34.79 -43.30
N ASN A 382 9.41 34.31 -43.45
CA ASN A 382 10.59 35.06 -43.05
C ASN A 382 10.91 36.19 -44.04
N ASN A 383 11.53 37.25 -43.55
CA ASN A 383 12.20 38.20 -44.41
C ASN A 383 13.50 37.58 -44.97
N TYR A 384 13.54 37.29 -46.26
CA TYR A 384 14.71 36.70 -46.90
C TYR A 384 15.53 37.72 -47.72
N VAL A 385 15.10 38.99 -47.68
CA VAL A 385 15.81 40.11 -48.27
C VAL A 385 16.53 40.87 -47.17
N GLU A 386 17.82 41.02 -47.27
CA GLU A 386 18.67 41.75 -46.33
C GLU A 386 19.59 42.67 -47.09
N GLY A 387 19.56 44.00 -46.86
CA GLY A 387 20.34 44.98 -47.59
C GLY A 387 20.06 45.05 -49.10
N GLY A 388 18.82 44.71 -49.52
CA GLY A 388 18.45 44.70 -50.96
C GLY A 388 18.87 43.43 -51.68
N VAL A 389 19.52 42.48 -51.02
CA VAL A 389 19.94 41.18 -51.55
C VAL A 389 19.13 40.04 -50.96
N TYR A 390 18.61 39.17 -51.81
CA TYR A 390 17.94 37.97 -51.33
C TYR A 390 18.78 36.72 -51.58
N SER A 391 18.62 35.76 -50.70
CA SER A 391 19.40 34.53 -50.69
C SER A 391 18.52 33.30 -50.84
N ASN A 392 18.77 32.50 -51.87
CA ASN A 392 18.11 31.19 -52.04
C ASN A 392 18.52 30.16 -50.99
N LYS A 393 19.48 30.49 -50.12
CA LYS A 393 19.96 29.64 -49.04
C LYS A 393 19.18 29.85 -47.71
N ARG A 394 18.26 30.81 -47.68
CA ARG A 394 17.41 31.09 -46.51
C ARG A 394 16.02 30.53 -46.72
N HIS A 395 15.43 29.98 -45.62
CA HIS A 395 14.07 29.50 -45.65
C HIS A 395 13.09 30.70 -45.73
N LEU A 396 12.31 30.79 -46.80
CA LEU A 396 11.25 31.79 -46.96
C LEU A 396 10.09 31.49 -45.99
N TYR A 397 9.71 30.24 -45.87
CA TYR A 397 8.70 29.78 -44.93
C TYR A 397 9.34 28.95 -43.84
N ARG A 398 8.99 29.22 -42.60
CA ARG A 398 9.43 28.46 -41.43
C ARG A 398 8.22 28.02 -40.64
N ASN A 399 8.28 26.82 -40.03
CA ASN A 399 7.30 26.37 -39.08
C ASN A 399 7.46 27.15 -37.77
N GLY A 400 6.37 27.54 -37.13
CA GLY A 400 6.35 28.23 -35.83
C GLY A 400 6.77 27.32 -34.69
N GLY A 401 6.41 26.05 -34.78
CA GLY A 401 6.82 25.00 -33.84
C GLY A 401 6.77 23.63 -34.52
N VAL A 402 7.59 22.73 -34.04
CA VAL A 402 7.59 21.32 -34.42
C VAL A 402 7.55 20.50 -33.16
N GLN A 403 6.58 19.60 -33.06
CA GLN A 403 6.44 18.67 -31.96
C GLN A 403 6.53 17.25 -32.53
N GLY A 404 7.21 16.37 -31.80
CA GLY A 404 7.33 14.96 -32.17
C GLY A 404 7.00 14.07 -31.03
N ARG A 405 6.22 13.03 -31.30
CA ARG A 405 5.90 11.98 -30.31
C ARG A 405 6.17 10.61 -30.90
N GLU A 406 6.80 9.74 -30.11
CA GLU A 406 7.04 8.37 -30.50
C GLU A 406 5.81 7.51 -30.16
N THR A 407 5.39 6.71 -31.14
CA THR A 407 4.39 5.66 -30.97
C THR A 407 5.08 4.31 -31.12
N LEU A 408 4.82 3.41 -30.17
CA LEU A 408 5.33 2.05 -30.12
C LEU A 408 4.18 1.08 -30.35
N GLN A 409 4.26 0.20 -31.33
CA GLN A 409 3.34 -0.89 -31.53
C GLN A 409 4.02 -2.20 -31.16
N LEU A 410 3.42 -2.95 -30.21
CA LEU A 410 3.91 -4.22 -29.69
C LEU A 410 2.92 -5.33 -30.02
N SER A 411 3.44 -6.51 -30.37
CA SER A 411 2.64 -7.71 -30.63
C SER A 411 2.90 -8.77 -29.56
N SER A 412 1.84 -9.25 -28.93
CA SER A 412 1.94 -10.25 -27.84
C SER A 412 2.47 -11.60 -28.33
N GLY A 413 2.30 -11.92 -29.61
CA GLY A 413 2.36 -13.29 -30.08
C GLY A 413 1.14 -14.07 -29.63
N TYR A 414 1.21 -15.38 -29.62
CA TYR A 414 0.09 -16.23 -29.26
C TYR A 414 -0.06 -16.34 -27.76
N VAL A 415 -1.23 -16.03 -27.27
CA VAL A 415 -1.60 -16.03 -25.84
C VAL A 415 -2.80 -16.94 -25.59
N SER A 416 -2.95 -17.39 -24.37
CA SER A 416 -4.11 -18.17 -23.95
C SER A 416 -5.31 -17.26 -23.65
N GLU A 417 -6.52 -17.81 -23.72
CA GLU A 417 -7.75 -17.10 -23.35
C GLU A 417 -7.71 -16.60 -21.89
N ALA A 418 -7.02 -17.31 -20.99
CA ALA A 418 -6.87 -16.91 -19.60
C ALA A 418 -6.17 -15.55 -19.43
N GLN A 419 -5.34 -15.13 -20.40
CA GLN A 419 -4.63 -13.85 -20.38
C GLN A 419 -5.49 -12.67 -20.86
N ASN A 420 -6.70 -12.90 -21.35
CA ASN A 420 -7.59 -11.80 -21.78
C ASN A 420 -7.84 -10.77 -20.69
N ALA A 421 -7.86 -11.20 -19.42
CA ALA A 421 -8.03 -10.31 -18.28
C ALA A 421 -6.85 -9.33 -18.12
N GLN A 422 -5.61 -9.78 -18.39
CA GLN A 422 -4.42 -8.92 -18.36
C GLN A 422 -4.47 -7.84 -19.44
N PHE A 423 -4.86 -8.21 -20.67
CA PHE A 423 -5.00 -7.23 -21.75
C PHE A 423 -6.12 -6.23 -21.49
N GLU A 424 -7.23 -6.67 -20.87
CA GLU A 424 -8.29 -5.76 -20.44
C GLU A 424 -7.80 -4.78 -19.39
N ASP A 425 -7.09 -5.26 -18.37
CA ASP A 425 -6.54 -4.42 -17.31
C ASP A 425 -5.48 -3.46 -17.85
N LEU A 426 -4.63 -3.91 -18.79
CA LEU A 426 -3.66 -3.06 -19.48
C LEU A 426 -4.36 -1.89 -20.21
N LEU A 427 -5.44 -2.16 -20.96
CA LEU A 427 -6.19 -1.12 -21.66
C LEU A 427 -6.88 -0.12 -20.71
N LEU A 428 -7.24 -0.57 -19.53
CA LEU A 428 -7.91 0.25 -18.51
C LEU A 428 -6.92 0.91 -17.54
N SER A 429 -5.63 0.66 -17.70
CA SER A 429 -4.59 1.20 -16.82
C SER A 429 -4.28 2.66 -17.14
N ASP A 430 -4.26 3.49 -16.10
CA ASP A 430 -3.82 4.89 -16.20
C ASP A 430 -2.29 5.03 -16.10
N TYR A 431 -1.60 4.02 -15.55
CA TYR A 431 -0.16 4.02 -15.32
C TYR A 431 0.48 2.81 -16.00
N VAL A 432 1.25 3.07 -17.03
CA VAL A 432 1.92 2.04 -17.83
C VAL A 432 3.37 2.43 -18.06
N PHE A 433 4.28 1.47 -17.88
CA PHE A 433 5.71 1.66 -18.01
C PHE A 433 6.34 0.58 -18.88
N LEU A 434 7.39 0.91 -19.59
CA LEU A 434 8.28 -0.07 -20.24
C LEU A 434 9.27 -0.66 -19.23
N SER A 435 9.99 -1.68 -19.65
CA SER A 435 11.02 -2.34 -18.85
C SER A 435 12.16 -1.40 -18.39
N ASP A 436 12.36 -0.29 -19.07
CA ASP A 436 13.34 0.78 -18.75
C ASP A 436 12.76 1.86 -17.82
N ASN A 437 11.61 1.63 -17.17
CA ASN A 437 10.85 2.58 -16.36
C ASN A 437 10.34 3.82 -17.12
N SER A 438 10.37 3.81 -18.46
CA SER A 438 9.81 4.90 -19.25
C SER A 438 8.28 4.88 -19.22
N PRO A 439 7.61 5.96 -18.82
CA PRO A 439 6.17 6.04 -18.81
C PRO A 439 5.61 6.13 -20.23
N ILE A 440 4.56 5.35 -20.49
CA ILE A 440 3.84 5.31 -21.76
C ILE A 440 2.33 5.34 -21.54
N ASN A 441 1.58 5.72 -22.56
CA ASN A 441 0.12 5.70 -22.54
C ASN A 441 -0.39 4.72 -23.58
N VAL A 442 -1.41 3.96 -23.26
CA VAL A 442 -2.07 3.06 -24.21
C VAL A 442 -2.83 3.90 -25.24
N ASP A 443 -2.57 3.67 -26.53
CA ASP A 443 -3.23 4.36 -27.66
C ASP A 443 -4.30 3.48 -28.33
N THR A 444 -4.29 2.16 -28.05
CA THR A 444 -5.31 1.22 -28.53
C THR A 444 -6.59 1.40 -27.72
N ASN A 445 -7.71 1.71 -28.40
CA ASN A 445 -8.98 2.00 -27.77
C ASN A 445 -9.91 0.77 -27.65
N SER A 446 -9.59 -0.34 -28.31
CA SER A 446 -10.42 -1.54 -28.26
C SER A 446 -9.63 -2.79 -28.60
N ILE A 447 -10.01 -3.88 -27.96
CA ILE A 447 -9.57 -5.25 -28.32
C ILE A 447 -10.80 -6.13 -28.49
N GLU A 448 -10.70 -7.09 -29.41
CA GLU A 448 -11.70 -8.12 -29.60
C GLU A 448 -11.30 -9.37 -28.83
N LYS A 449 -12.07 -9.71 -27.79
CA LYS A 449 -11.87 -10.96 -27.03
C LYS A 449 -12.40 -12.14 -27.84
N LYS A 450 -11.49 -12.99 -28.31
CA LYS A 450 -11.83 -14.19 -29.07
C LYS A 450 -12.03 -15.36 -28.10
N THR A 451 -13.22 -15.95 -28.14
CA THR A 451 -13.63 -17.04 -27.23
C THR A 451 -14.05 -18.31 -27.97
N ARG A 452 -13.81 -18.40 -29.28
CA ARG A 452 -14.21 -19.57 -30.09
C ARG A 452 -13.24 -20.72 -29.91
N ILE A 453 -13.78 -21.92 -29.74
CA ILE A 453 -13.04 -23.19 -29.62
C ILE A 453 -12.08 -23.44 -30.82
N VAL A 454 -12.35 -22.83 -31.97
CA VAL A 454 -11.54 -22.94 -33.20
C VAL A 454 -10.36 -21.97 -33.20
N ASP A 455 -10.44 -20.84 -32.46
CA ASP A 455 -9.41 -19.82 -32.40
C ASP A 455 -8.42 -20.14 -31.27
N LYS A 456 -7.64 -21.22 -31.41
CA LYS A 456 -6.63 -21.60 -30.41
C LYS A 456 -5.44 -20.66 -30.33
N LEU A 457 -5.33 -19.70 -31.27
CA LEU A 457 -4.19 -18.79 -31.39
C LEU A 457 -4.70 -17.35 -31.35
N ILE A 458 -4.78 -16.80 -30.15
CA ILE A 458 -5.14 -15.39 -29.92
C ILE A 458 -3.86 -14.57 -29.96
N SER A 459 -3.84 -13.46 -30.66
CA SER A 459 -2.73 -12.52 -30.60
C SER A 459 -3.26 -11.08 -30.57
N TYR A 460 -2.60 -10.23 -29.80
CA TYR A 460 -2.96 -8.84 -29.62
C TYR A 460 -1.83 -7.94 -30.08
N ASP A 461 -2.18 -6.93 -30.88
CA ASP A 461 -1.30 -5.83 -31.27
C ASP A 461 -1.76 -4.58 -30.53
N ILE A 462 -0.93 -4.07 -29.63
CA ILE A 462 -1.22 -2.90 -28.80
C ILE A 462 -0.29 -1.75 -29.21
N SER A 463 -0.88 -0.58 -29.38
CA SER A 463 -0.15 0.64 -29.66
C SER A 463 -0.06 1.50 -28.41
N PHE A 464 1.14 2.03 -28.19
CA PHE A 464 1.46 2.92 -27.07
C PHE A 464 2.05 4.22 -27.60
N LYS A 465 1.85 5.30 -26.84
CA LYS A 465 2.50 6.59 -27.05
C LYS A 465 3.41 6.89 -25.88
N ARG A 466 4.60 7.44 -26.13
CA ARG A 466 5.42 7.99 -25.05
C ARG A 466 4.63 9.08 -24.32
N SER A 467 4.72 9.13 -22.98
CA SER A 467 4.04 10.15 -22.18
C SER A 467 4.68 11.53 -22.31
N SER A 468 5.91 11.59 -22.81
CA SER A 468 6.65 12.83 -23.10
C SER A 468 6.86 13.03 -24.61
N ASP A 469 6.92 14.28 -25.02
CA ASP A 469 7.26 14.64 -26.40
C ASP A 469 8.78 14.57 -26.62
N LEU A 470 9.21 14.26 -27.87
CA LEU A 470 10.62 14.24 -28.25
C LEU A 470 11.27 15.63 -28.21
N ILE A 471 10.48 16.69 -28.44
CA ILE A 471 10.87 18.07 -28.33
C ILE A 471 9.94 18.77 -27.39
N GLN A 472 10.46 19.18 -26.24
CA GLN A 472 9.73 20.05 -25.32
C GLN A 472 9.99 21.51 -25.72
N THR A 473 9.00 22.15 -26.27
CA THR A 473 8.97 23.62 -26.37
C THR A 473 8.53 24.17 -25.03
N VAL A 474 9.46 24.71 -24.27
CA VAL A 474 9.21 25.46 -23.05
C VAL A 474 8.66 26.83 -23.40
#